data_cb5d3ca4065b70bf2ac8d383d1272cd2
#
_entry.id   cb5d3ca4065b70bf2ac8d383d1272cd2
#
_cell.length_a   1.000
_cell.length_b   1.000
_cell.length_c   1.000
_cell.angle_alpha   90.00
_cell.angle_beta   90.00
_cell.angle_gamma   90.00
#
_symmetry.space_group_name_H-M   'P 1'
#
loop_
_entity.id
_entity.type
_entity.pdbx_description
1 polymer ?
#
loop_
_entity_poly.entity_id
_entity_poly.type
_entity_poly.pdbx_seq_one_letter_code
_entity_poly.pdbx_strand_id
1 'polypeptide(L)'
;IVPIRELYKQVTGKCIEHNYQLVENGNKLKIYQIVTIDNELLHSNHADNLLYSLGTLSMNNSSHHMGSNEEYVHSILKKYKIAVFNNWVALSILDSMTFMCDKGMKSYVKDSWRTDYFELIYIYQLYRKFFLYRTNSEFRLRKRPVNKIQNDLEDFDNHYTYHFISYNFLPNLLNKVVESSQEIAEE
;
A
#
# COMPACT_ATOMS: atom_id res chain seq x y z
N ILE A 1 7.28 -17.04 0.89
CA ILE A 1 6.40 -16.00 1.50
C ILE A 1 6.77 -15.93 2.96
N VAL A 2 7.38 -14.83 3.38
CA VAL A 2 7.63 -14.59 4.81
C VAL A 2 6.26 -14.30 5.44
N PRO A 3 5.80 -15.06 6.42
CA PRO A 3 4.54 -14.78 7.09
C PRO A 3 4.55 -13.35 7.64
N ILE A 4 3.43 -12.64 7.55
CA ILE A 4 3.29 -11.26 8.07
C ILE A 4 3.81 -11.14 9.51
N ARG A 5 3.65 -12.17 10.33
CA ARG A 5 4.17 -12.24 11.70
C ARG A 5 5.70 -12.16 11.75
N GLU A 6 6.37 -12.85 10.84
CA GLU A 6 7.84 -12.86 10.77
C GLU A 6 8.37 -11.51 10.29
N LEU A 7 7.72 -10.93 9.26
CA LEU A 7 8.04 -9.59 8.78
C LEU A 7 7.84 -8.54 9.89
N TYR A 8 6.73 -8.60 10.59
CA TYR A 8 6.47 -7.70 11.73
C TYR A 8 7.51 -7.83 12.81
N LYS A 9 7.93 -9.06 13.15
CA LYS A 9 9.00 -9.32 14.13
C LYS A 9 10.35 -8.75 13.68
N GLN A 10 10.70 -8.93 12.39
CA GLN A 10 11.93 -8.39 11.84
C GLN A 10 11.95 -6.86 11.87
N VAL A 11 10.83 -6.22 11.52
CA VAL A 11 10.73 -4.75 11.45
C VAL A 11 10.60 -4.10 12.83
N THR A 12 9.86 -4.69 13.75
CA THR A 12 9.56 -4.07 15.05
C THR A 12 10.31 -4.67 16.23
N GLY A 13 10.95 -5.83 16.05
CA GLY A 13 11.57 -6.61 17.13
C GLY A 13 10.56 -7.24 18.10
N LYS A 14 9.25 -7.15 17.82
CA LYS A 14 8.17 -7.68 18.66
C LYS A 14 7.47 -8.85 17.98
N CYS A 15 7.06 -9.83 18.77
CA CYS A 15 6.18 -10.88 18.28
C CYS A 15 4.71 -10.42 18.32
N ILE A 16 3.95 -10.78 17.30
CA ILE A 16 2.50 -10.65 17.33
C ILE A 16 1.99 -11.90 18.06
N GLU A 17 1.67 -11.77 19.34
CA GLU A 17 1.09 -12.86 20.10
C GLU A 17 -0.42 -12.98 19.87
N HIS A 18 -1.11 -11.85 19.68
CA HIS A 18 -2.55 -11.79 19.39
C HIS A 18 -2.86 -10.65 18.41
N ASN A 19 -3.88 -10.83 17.57
CA ASN A 19 -4.38 -9.79 16.64
C ASN A 19 -4.84 -8.50 17.36
N TYR A 20 -5.22 -8.60 18.63
CA TYR A 20 -5.67 -7.47 19.44
C TYR A 20 -4.58 -6.43 19.71
N GLN A 21 -3.33 -6.82 19.83
CA GLN A 21 -2.25 -5.87 20.08
C GLN A 21 -1.99 -4.92 18.90
N LEU A 22 -2.29 -5.33 17.68
CA LEU A 22 -2.23 -4.47 16.50
C LEU A 22 -3.26 -3.35 16.56
N VAL A 23 -4.44 -3.62 17.10
CA VAL A 23 -5.53 -2.65 17.24
C VAL A 23 -5.28 -1.72 18.44
N GLU A 24 -4.89 -2.25 19.57
CA GLU A 24 -4.61 -1.50 20.81
C GLU A 24 -3.44 -0.51 20.64
N ASN A 25 -2.44 -0.86 19.87
CA ASN A 25 -1.29 -0.01 19.62
C ASN A 25 -1.52 1.03 18.49
N GLY A 26 -2.75 1.19 18.02
CA GLY A 26 -3.09 2.13 16.95
C GLY A 26 -2.50 1.75 15.58
N ASN A 27 -2.08 0.51 15.40
CA ASN A 27 -1.58 0.04 14.13
C ASN A 27 -2.70 0.04 13.09
N LYS A 28 -2.50 0.80 12.03
CA LYS A 28 -3.43 0.86 10.91
C LYS A 28 -3.53 -0.49 10.21
N LEU A 29 -4.72 -0.83 9.76
CA LEU A 29 -4.95 -2.01 8.94
C LEU A 29 -4.16 -1.89 7.64
N LYS A 30 -3.41 -2.94 7.31
CA LYS A 30 -2.69 -3.06 6.05
C LYS A 30 -3.54 -3.89 5.09
N ILE A 31 -3.85 -3.35 3.92
CA ILE A 31 -4.77 -3.97 2.98
C ILE A 31 -4.06 -4.18 1.65
N TYR A 32 -4.04 -5.42 1.21
CA TYR A 32 -3.73 -5.76 -0.16
C TYR A 32 -4.83 -6.68 -0.69
N GLN A 33 -5.56 -6.25 -1.72
CA GLN A 33 -6.71 -6.98 -2.21
C GLN A 33 -6.80 -6.95 -3.73
N ILE A 34 -7.34 -8.03 -4.26
CA ILE A 34 -7.65 -8.19 -5.68
C ILE A 34 -9.12 -8.57 -5.78
N VAL A 35 -9.90 -7.68 -6.36
CA VAL A 35 -11.37 -7.83 -6.48
C VAL A 35 -11.71 -8.05 -7.95
N THR A 36 -12.49 -9.07 -8.22
CA THR A 36 -13.02 -9.34 -9.57
C THR A 36 -14.48 -8.95 -9.65
N ILE A 37 -14.80 -8.15 -10.66
CA ILE A 37 -16.16 -7.64 -10.91
C ILE A 37 -16.58 -7.89 -12.35
N ASP A 38 -17.86 -7.65 -12.65
CA ASP A 38 -18.35 -7.70 -14.01
C ASP A 38 -17.80 -6.53 -14.83
N ASN A 39 -17.55 -6.76 -16.11
CA ASN A 39 -16.99 -5.76 -17.02
C ASN A 39 -17.88 -4.52 -17.13
N GLU A 40 -19.19 -4.69 -17.11
CA GLU A 40 -20.16 -3.58 -17.12
C GLU A 40 -20.00 -2.67 -15.89
N LEU A 41 -19.78 -3.27 -14.72
CA LEU A 41 -19.55 -2.54 -13.48
C LEU A 41 -18.20 -1.82 -13.49
N LEU A 42 -17.16 -2.44 -14.05
CA LEU A 42 -15.83 -1.85 -14.17
C LEU A 42 -15.84 -0.56 -15.00
N HIS A 43 -16.71 -0.49 -16.01
CA HIS A 43 -16.85 0.67 -16.89
C HIS A 43 -18.02 1.60 -16.51
N SER A 44 -18.70 1.34 -15.40
CA SER A 44 -19.81 2.15 -14.94
C SER A 44 -19.31 3.43 -14.23
N ASN A 45 -20.20 4.42 -14.12
CA ASN A 45 -19.95 5.63 -13.33
C ASN A 45 -19.77 5.35 -11.83
N HIS A 46 -20.10 4.14 -11.37
CA HIS A 46 -19.95 3.72 -9.97
C HIS A 46 -18.60 3.05 -9.68
N ALA A 47 -17.81 2.72 -10.71
CA ALA A 47 -16.55 1.99 -10.56
C ALA A 47 -15.56 2.73 -9.65
N ASP A 48 -15.44 4.04 -9.80
CA ASP A 48 -14.53 4.88 -9.04
C ASP A 48 -14.90 4.94 -7.55
N ASN A 49 -16.21 5.10 -7.27
CA ASN A 49 -16.71 5.08 -5.90
C ASN A 49 -16.53 3.71 -5.24
N LEU A 50 -16.74 2.63 -5.99
CA LEU A 50 -16.51 1.27 -5.52
C LEU A 50 -15.02 1.05 -5.23
N LEU A 51 -14.13 1.45 -6.14
CA LEU A 51 -12.69 1.34 -5.96
C LEU A 51 -12.20 2.11 -4.72
N TYR A 52 -12.69 3.33 -4.52
CA TYR A 52 -12.39 4.13 -3.34
C TYR A 52 -12.90 3.46 -2.05
N SER A 53 -14.14 2.98 -2.05
CA SER A 53 -14.73 2.30 -0.89
C SER A 53 -13.98 1.03 -0.51
N LEU A 54 -13.56 0.24 -1.51
CA LEU A 54 -12.73 -0.93 -1.30
C LEU A 54 -11.34 -0.55 -0.73
N GLY A 55 -10.71 0.48 -1.29
CA GLY A 55 -9.37 0.93 -0.85
C GLY A 55 -9.35 1.50 0.56
N THR A 56 -10.45 2.12 0.99
CA THR A 56 -10.59 2.71 2.33
C THR A 56 -11.33 1.83 3.32
N LEU A 57 -11.92 0.71 2.88
CA LEU A 57 -12.88 -0.10 3.63
C LEU A 57 -14.04 0.73 4.20
N SER A 58 -14.41 1.81 3.52
CA SER A 58 -15.54 2.65 3.91
C SER A 58 -16.79 2.24 3.14
N MET A 59 -17.91 2.16 3.85
CA MET A 59 -19.20 2.02 3.19
C MET A 59 -19.63 3.39 2.64
N ASN A 60 -19.65 3.53 1.33
CA ASN A 60 -20.14 4.73 0.67
C ASN A 60 -21.66 4.69 0.56
N ASN A 61 -22.35 4.56 1.70
CA ASN A 61 -23.79 4.61 1.73
C ASN A 61 -24.25 6.07 1.79
N SER A 62 -24.78 6.55 0.69
CA SER A 62 -25.39 7.87 0.52
C SER A 62 -26.53 8.21 1.50
N SER A 63 -26.98 7.25 2.30
CA SER A 63 -28.03 7.44 3.31
C SER A 63 -27.51 7.90 4.67
N HIS A 64 -26.23 7.89 4.92
CA HIS A 64 -25.63 8.37 6.17
C HIS A 64 -24.80 9.63 5.90
N HIS A 65 -25.03 10.68 6.69
CA HIS A 65 -24.34 11.98 6.64
C HIS A 65 -22.80 11.92 6.84
N MET A 66 -22.18 10.76 6.74
CA MET A 66 -20.76 10.50 6.87
C MET A 66 -20.08 10.02 5.57
N GLY A 67 -20.69 10.25 4.41
CA GLY A 67 -20.06 9.98 3.12
C GLY A 67 -18.84 10.88 2.91
N SER A 68 -17.79 10.35 2.28
CA SER A 68 -16.64 11.17 1.88
C SER A 68 -17.09 12.25 0.89
N ASN A 69 -16.52 13.46 0.99
CA ASN A 69 -16.78 14.54 0.06
C ASN A 69 -16.36 14.11 -1.36
N GLU A 70 -17.22 14.32 -2.36
CA GLU A 70 -16.96 13.89 -3.75
C GLU A 70 -15.72 14.54 -4.35
N GLU A 71 -15.47 15.82 -4.06
CA GLU A 71 -14.27 16.52 -4.52
C GLU A 71 -13.00 15.90 -3.93
N TYR A 72 -13.06 15.51 -2.65
CA TYR A 72 -11.95 14.83 -1.99
C TYR A 72 -11.71 13.45 -2.63
N VAL A 73 -12.75 12.65 -2.82
CA VAL A 73 -12.65 11.34 -3.50
C VAL A 73 -12.05 11.49 -4.89
N HIS A 74 -12.53 12.47 -5.66
CA HIS A 74 -11.99 12.76 -6.99
C HIS A 74 -10.52 13.15 -6.96
N SER A 75 -10.11 13.97 -6.00
CA SER A 75 -8.71 14.38 -5.83
C SER A 75 -7.78 13.19 -5.52
N ILE A 76 -8.21 12.29 -4.65
CA ILE A 76 -7.49 11.06 -4.29
C ILE A 76 -7.37 10.13 -5.50
N LEU A 77 -8.48 9.89 -6.19
CA LEU A 77 -8.49 9.05 -7.39
C LEU A 77 -7.59 9.64 -8.49
N LYS A 78 -7.64 10.94 -8.71
CA LYS A 78 -6.78 11.62 -9.67
C LYS A 78 -5.29 11.42 -9.37
N LYS A 79 -4.91 11.38 -8.09
CA LYS A 79 -3.52 11.29 -7.65
C LYS A 79 -3.01 9.85 -7.59
N TYR A 80 -3.83 8.91 -7.17
CA TYR A 80 -3.38 7.58 -6.76
C TYR A 80 -4.04 6.42 -7.50
N LYS A 81 -5.01 6.68 -8.38
CA LYS A 81 -5.61 5.66 -9.24
C LYS A 81 -4.69 5.35 -10.41
N ILE A 82 -4.53 4.09 -10.70
CA ILE A 82 -3.78 3.57 -11.85
C ILE A 82 -4.77 2.91 -12.80
N ALA A 83 -4.94 3.47 -14.00
CA ALA A 83 -5.86 3.01 -15.02
C ALA A 83 -5.13 3.00 -16.38
N VAL A 84 -4.20 2.06 -16.54
CA VAL A 84 -3.39 1.91 -17.76
C VAL A 84 -4.09 1.03 -18.79
N PHE A 85 -4.88 0.08 -18.34
CA PHE A 85 -5.56 -0.90 -19.18
C PHE A 85 -7.07 -0.86 -18.96
N ASN A 86 -7.84 -1.24 -19.99
CA ASN A 86 -9.31 -1.18 -19.92
C ASN A 86 -9.93 -2.25 -19.03
N ASN A 87 -9.23 -3.35 -18.75
CA ASN A 87 -9.75 -4.52 -18.06
C ASN A 87 -9.40 -4.58 -16.56
N TRP A 88 -8.70 -3.57 -16.04
CA TRP A 88 -8.45 -3.43 -14.62
C TRP A 88 -8.04 -2.01 -14.23
N VAL A 89 -8.23 -1.69 -12.98
CA VAL A 89 -7.76 -0.46 -12.32
C VAL A 89 -7.15 -0.81 -10.97
N ALA A 90 -6.24 0.02 -10.49
CA ALA A 90 -5.72 -0.10 -9.13
C ALA A 90 -5.78 1.23 -8.41
N LEU A 91 -5.79 1.17 -7.09
CA LEU A 91 -5.74 2.33 -6.20
C LEU A 91 -4.83 2.02 -5.02
N SER A 92 -3.92 2.94 -4.74
CA SER A 92 -3.13 2.90 -3.51
C SER A 92 -3.47 4.11 -2.65
N ILE A 93 -3.89 3.87 -1.41
CA ILE A 93 -4.19 4.93 -0.44
C ILE A 93 -3.55 4.56 0.88
N LEU A 94 -2.65 5.40 1.39
CA LEU A 94 -1.92 5.13 2.64
C LEU A 94 -1.31 3.72 2.62
N ASP A 95 -1.72 2.87 3.55
CA ASP A 95 -1.23 1.49 3.69
C ASP A 95 -2.13 0.45 3.01
N SER A 96 -2.93 0.87 2.04
CA SER A 96 -3.78 -0.03 1.25
C SER A 96 -3.41 -0.02 -0.22
N MET A 97 -3.53 -1.19 -0.87
CA MET A 97 -3.44 -1.35 -2.31
C MET A 97 -4.55 -2.28 -2.80
N THR A 98 -5.37 -1.78 -3.70
CA THR A 98 -6.54 -2.48 -4.24
C THR A 98 -6.43 -2.59 -5.74
N PHE A 99 -6.53 -3.81 -6.26
CA PHE A 99 -6.74 -4.09 -7.67
C PHE A 99 -8.19 -4.48 -7.90
N MET A 100 -8.82 -3.86 -8.87
CA MET A 100 -10.17 -4.19 -9.31
C MET A 100 -10.13 -4.54 -10.79
N CYS A 101 -10.55 -5.73 -11.15
CA CYS A 101 -10.42 -6.26 -12.50
C CYS A 101 -11.67 -7.00 -12.97
N ASP A 102 -11.79 -7.10 -14.31
CA ASP A 102 -12.83 -7.90 -14.94
C ASP A 102 -12.71 -9.40 -14.60
N LYS A 103 -13.85 -10.09 -14.46
CA LYS A 103 -13.94 -11.54 -14.27
C LYS A 103 -13.22 -12.33 -15.38
N GLY A 104 -13.19 -11.82 -16.61
CA GLY A 104 -12.47 -12.40 -17.74
C GLY A 104 -10.94 -12.29 -17.67
N MET A 105 -10.39 -11.58 -16.68
CA MET A 105 -8.96 -11.42 -16.50
C MET A 105 -8.27 -12.78 -16.34
N LYS A 106 -7.25 -13.02 -17.15
CA LYS A 106 -6.48 -14.26 -17.13
C LYS A 106 -5.81 -14.50 -15.77
N SER A 107 -5.80 -15.75 -15.32
CA SER A 107 -5.29 -16.14 -14.00
C SER A 107 -3.83 -15.72 -13.79
N TYR A 108 -2.97 -15.90 -14.79
CA TYR A 108 -1.54 -15.58 -14.67
C TYR A 108 -1.28 -14.11 -14.34
N VAL A 109 -2.14 -13.16 -14.77
CA VAL A 109 -2.03 -11.76 -14.43
C VAL A 109 -2.36 -11.54 -12.94
N LYS A 110 -3.46 -12.16 -12.47
CA LYS A 110 -3.84 -12.11 -11.05
C LYS A 110 -2.81 -12.79 -10.16
N ASP A 111 -2.17 -13.84 -10.65
CA ASP A 111 -1.13 -14.55 -9.91
C ASP A 111 0.13 -13.69 -9.78
N SER A 112 0.55 -12.97 -10.84
CA SER A 112 1.64 -11.98 -10.72
C SER A 112 1.33 -10.88 -9.70
N TRP A 113 0.07 -10.43 -9.60
CA TRP A 113 -0.30 -9.47 -8.55
C TRP A 113 -0.25 -10.07 -7.15
N ARG A 114 -0.61 -11.33 -6.98
CA ARG A 114 -0.60 -12.03 -5.68
C ARG A 114 0.80 -12.36 -5.18
N THR A 115 1.75 -12.51 -6.08
CA THR A 115 3.14 -12.87 -5.77
C THR A 115 4.07 -11.68 -5.98
N ASP A 116 4.42 -11.40 -7.23
CA ASP A 116 5.47 -10.44 -7.57
C ASP A 116 5.14 -9.02 -7.10
N TYR A 117 3.94 -8.51 -7.41
CA TYR A 117 3.58 -7.15 -7.05
C TYR A 117 3.28 -6.98 -5.55
N PHE A 118 2.77 -8.04 -4.93
CA PHE A 118 2.61 -8.05 -3.48
C PHE A 118 3.96 -7.96 -2.77
N GLU A 119 4.93 -8.77 -3.15
CA GLU A 119 6.24 -8.83 -2.49
C GLU A 119 7.14 -7.65 -2.89
N LEU A 120 7.33 -7.44 -4.20
CA LEU A 120 8.31 -6.49 -4.73
C LEU A 120 7.85 -5.02 -4.69
N ILE A 121 6.54 -4.77 -4.57
CA ILE A 121 6.02 -3.41 -4.53
C ILE A 121 5.42 -3.13 -3.16
N TYR A 122 4.33 -3.81 -2.81
CA TYR A 122 3.56 -3.45 -1.62
C TYR A 122 4.32 -3.72 -0.32
N ILE A 123 4.84 -4.94 -0.13
CA ILE A 123 5.60 -5.32 1.07
C ILE A 123 6.91 -4.54 1.14
N TYR A 124 7.59 -4.36 0.01
CA TYR A 124 8.81 -3.58 -0.06
C TYR A 124 8.59 -2.13 0.40
N GLN A 125 7.56 -1.45 -0.09
CA GLN A 125 7.26 -0.07 0.33
C GLN A 125 6.81 0.01 1.79
N LEU A 126 6.01 -0.94 2.27
CA LEU A 126 5.68 -1.02 3.70
C LEU A 126 6.92 -1.19 4.56
N TYR A 127 7.87 -2.03 4.13
CA TYR A 127 9.14 -2.22 4.84
C TYR A 127 9.93 -0.92 4.93
N ARG A 128 10.07 -0.18 3.81
CA ARG A 128 10.71 1.14 3.77
C ARG A 128 10.04 2.10 4.74
N LYS A 129 8.73 2.22 4.68
CA LYS A 129 7.95 3.08 5.57
C LYS A 129 8.19 2.76 7.04
N PHE A 130 8.10 1.49 7.42
CA PHE A 130 8.31 1.08 8.81
C PHE A 130 9.73 1.30 9.29
N PHE A 131 10.72 1.07 8.44
CA PHE A 131 12.11 1.34 8.77
C PHE A 131 12.32 2.84 9.06
N LEU A 132 11.85 3.72 8.19
CA LEU A 132 11.95 5.17 8.36
C LEU A 132 11.20 5.66 9.60
N TYR A 133 9.97 5.21 9.80
CA TYR A 133 9.19 5.53 11.01
C TYR A 133 9.90 5.13 12.31
N ARG A 134 10.46 3.91 12.33
CA ARG A 134 11.21 3.42 13.47
C ARG A 134 12.44 4.27 13.73
N THR A 135 13.21 4.52 12.69
CA THR A 135 14.46 5.30 12.77
C THR A 135 14.19 6.73 13.23
N ASN A 136 13.16 7.40 12.68
CA ASN A 136 12.73 8.71 13.10
C ASN A 136 12.28 8.71 14.58
N SER A 137 11.52 7.70 15.01
CA SER A 137 11.10 7.57 16.42
C SER A 137 12.30 7.37 17.36
N GLU A 138 13.27 6.54 16.99
CA GLU A 138 14.49 6.32 17.77
C GLU A 138 15.34 7.59 17.88
N PHE A 139 15.44 8.36 16.80
CA PHE A 139 16.10 9.65 16.76
C PHE A 139 15.42 10.68 17.68
N ARG A 140 14.12 10.88 17.50
CA ARG A 140 13.32 11.86 18.29
C ARG A 140 13.33 11.54 19.78
N LEU A 141 13.27 10.28 20.15
CA LEU A 141 13.27 9.82 21.54
C LEU A 141 14.69 9.64 22.11
N ARG A 142 15.74 9.96 21.35
CA ARG A 142 17.16 9.81 21.72
C ARG A 142 17.49 8.40 22.26
N LYS A 143 16.86 7.39 21.71
CA LYS A 143 17.03 5.99 22.15
C LYS A 143 18.38 5.40 21.76
N ARG A 144 18.99 5.97 20.70
CA ARG A 144 20.27 5.50 20.14
C ARG A 144 21.19 6.67 19.80
N PRO A 145 22.52 6.47 19.81
CA PRO A 145 23.47 7.47 19.33
C PRO A 145 23.21 7.82 17.86
N VAL A 146 23.33 9.10 17.51
CA VAL A 146 23.06 9.64 16.17
C VAL A 146 23.91 8.96 15.10
N ASN A 147 25.19 8.71 15.36
CA ASN A 147 26.10 8.03 14.43
C ASN A 147 25.65 6.60 14.09
N LYS A 148 25.04 5.87 15.02
CA LYS A 148 24.49 4.53 14.75
C LYS A 148 23.23 4.61 13.88
N ILE A 149 22.40 5.62 14.13
CA ILE A 149 21.19 5.86 13.30
C ILE A 149 21.62 6.23 11.89
N GLN A 150 22.63 7.09 11.74
CA GLN A 150 23.16 7.49 10.45
C GLN A 150 23.70 6.28 9.67
N ASN A 151 24.50 5.44 10.30
CA ASN A 151 25.02 4.23 9.66
C ASN A 151 23.89 3.29 9.20
N ASP A 152 22.87 3.09 10.04
CA ASP A 152 21.71 2.27 9.66
C ASP A 152 20.93 2.86 8.45
N LEU A 153 20.82 4.20 8.37
CA LEU A 153 20.21 4.87 7.22
C LEU A 153 21.05 4.70 5.96
N GLU A 154 22.37 4.87 6.05
CA GLU A 154 23.28 4.65 4.93
C GLU A 154 23.26 3.20 4.43
N ASP A 155 23.29 2.24 5.36
CA ASP A 155 23.17 0.83 5.02
C ASP A 155 21.81 0.50 4.39
N PHE A 156 20.73 1.10 4.89
CA PHE A 156 19.40 0.93 4.33
C PHE A 156 19.31 1.51 2.92
N ASP A 157 19.81 2.73 2.72
CA ASP A 157 19.80 3.37 1.40
C ASP A 157 20.59 2.56 0.37
N ASN A 158 21.76 2.09 0.75
CA ASN A 158 22.61 1.28 -0.13
C ASN A 158 21.99 -0.08 -0.53
N HIS A 159 21.16 -0.69 0.34
CA HIS A 159 20.66 -2.05 0.12
C HIS A 159 19.17 -2.11 -0.25
N TYR A 160 18.39 -1.09 0.11
CA TYR A 160 16.92 -1.11 0.00
C TYR A 160 16.32 0.10 -0.73
N THR A 161 17.14 0.98 -1.31
CA THR A 161 16.63 2.08 -2.13
C THR A 161 16.87 1.79 -3.59
N TYR A 162 15.84 1.31 -4.28
CA TYR A 162 15.89 1.01 -5.71
C TYR A 162 15.16 2.08 -6.51
N HIS A 163 15.88 2.75 -7.39
CA HIS A 163 15.28 3.71 -8.33
C HIS A 163 14.40 3.01 -9.39
N PHE A 164 14.72 1.77 -9.72
CA PHE A 164 13.97 0.94 -10.66
C PHE A 164 13.87 -0.47 -10.09
N ILE A 165 12.64 -0.95 -9.94
CA ILE A 165 12.38 -2.34 -9.50
C ILE A 165 12.19 -3.30 -10.67
N SER A 166 12.03 -2.78 -11.89
CA SER A 166 11.83 -3.58 -13.10
C SER A 166 12.21 -2.79 -14.35
N TYR A 167 12.58 -3.50 -15.42
CA TYR A 167 12.70 -2.91 -16.76
C TYR A 167 11.34 -2.60 -17.40
N ASN A 168 10.25 -3.14 -16.87
CA ASN A 168 8.90 -2.88 -17.34
C ASN A 168 8.33 -1.61 -16.71
N PHE A 169 7.58 -0.83 -17.49
CA PHE A 169 7.03 0.44 -17.02
C PHE A 169 5.99 0.27 -15.91
N LEU A 170 5.16 -0.78 -15.99
CA LEU A 170 4.03 -0.97 -15.07
C LEU A 170 4.45 -1.21 -13.62
N PRO A 171 5.37 -2.13 -13.29
CA PRO A 171 5.87 -2.26 -11.93
C PRO A 171 6.49 -0.97 -11.39
N ASN A 172 7.22 -0.21 -12.21
CA ASN A 172 7.81 1.05 -11.80
C ASN A 172 6.75 2.14 -11.54
N LEU A 173 5.69 2.18 -12.37
CA LEU A 173 4.55 3.08 -12.15
C LEU A 173 3.82 2.76 -10.85
N LEU A 174 3.51 1.48 -10.63
CA LEU A 174 2.87 1.01 -9.40
C LEU A 174 3.71 1.34 -8.17
N ASN A 175 5.01 1.08 -8.24
CA ASN A 175 5.95 1.37 -7.15
C ASN A 175 5.93 2.86 -6.78
N LYS A 176 6.01 3.76 -7.77
CA LYS A 176 5.96 5.22 -7.54
C LYS A 176 4.64 5.67 -6.91
N VAL A 177 3.52 5.10 -7.36
CA VAL A 177 2.20 5.46 -6.80
C VAL A 177 2.07 4.96 -5.37
N VAL A 178 2.52 3.73 -5.08
CA VAL A 178 2.51 3.18 -3.71
C VAL A 178 3.42 3.98 -2.79
N GLU A 179 4.65 4.30 -3.22
CA GLU A 179 5.59 5.14 -2.48
C GLU A 179 4.98 6.51 -2.14
N SER A 180 4.41 7.19 -3.13
CA SER A 180 3.76 8.49 -2.95
C SER A 180 2.53 8.41 -2.05
N SER A 181 1.71 7.36 -2.17
CA SER A 181 0.51 7.21 -1.35
C SER A 181 0.81 6.87 0.11
N GLN A 182 1.95 6.27 0.37
CA GLN A 182 2.42 5.95 1.72
C GLN A 182 3.20 7.09 2.37
N GLU A 183 3.37 8.22 1.67
CA GLU A 183 4.08 9.41 2.17
C GLU A 183 5.55 9.16 2.52
N ILE A 184 6.18 8.16 1.90
CA ILE A 184 7.57 7.79 2.17
C ILE A 184 8.55 8.87 1.69
N ALA A 185 8.18 9.58 0.61
CA ALA A 185 9.03 10.60 0.00
C ALA A 185 9.02 11.95 0.76
N GLU A 186 8.15 12.12 1.73
CA GLU A 186 8.00 13.37 2.51
C GLU A 186 8.72 13.32 3.87
N GLU A 187 9.31 12.18 4.22
CA GLU A 187 10.08 11.98 5.46
C GLU A 187 11.60 11.93 5.20
#